data_734c0d28f08cf2965aaec19262d3eae9
#
_entry.id   734c0d28f08cf2965aaec19262d3eae9
#
_cell.length_a   1.000
_cell.length_b   1.000
_cell.length_c   1.000
_cell.angle_alpha   90.00
_cell.angle_beta   90.00
_cell.angle_gamma   90.00
#
_symmetry.space_group_name_H-M   'P 1'
#
loop_
_entity.id
_entity.type
_entity.pdbx_description
1 polymer ?
#
loop_
_entity_poly.entity_id
_entity_poly.type
_entity_poly.pdbx_seq_one_letter_code
_entity_poly.pdbx_strand_id
1 'polypeptide(L)'
;MFEKVLIANRGEIALRVIRACKELGIRTLAVYSEADVDSLHVQLADESICIGAAPSLESYLKIDRIMSAAEIGDVDAIHPGYGFLAENPHFAEVCESCNIKFIGPSSRAMQAMGDKNAARSVARKAGVPVTPGSDGIVETEDEAIRIAKKIGYPVMIKAAAGGGGRGLRTAHNEPSLKSAFHSARHEAQKAFGNEQVYLEKLIVNPHHIEFQIVADSRGRVVHLGERDCSIQRRNQKVIEECPSPLMTPGLRKKMGNAAIKLAKSVGYENAGTIEFLVDQDRHFYFMEMNTRIQVEHTITEEVYACDLVKEQIRVAAGQPLSPHVAHAVPRLHAIECRINAEDPANDFQSSPGRIDFYYAPGGRGVRIDSHVYTGYTVPPYYDSLIAKIITVGATRINAIDRMRRALDEYYITGIKTTVPFHAAMMRNGDFRDGNYDTGLLDRLISGGKLELASRPIRLRE
;
A
#
# COMPACT_ATOMS: atom_id res chain seq x y z
N MET A 1 -17.49 22.10 -4.78
CA MET A 1 -17.34 20.94 -3.90
C MET A 1 -18.44 19.98 -4.31
N PHE A 2 -18.20 18.67 -4.24
CA PHE A 2 -19.23 17.67 -4.58
C PHE A 2 -20.38 17.70 -3.56
N GLU A 3 -21.57 17.32 -3.99
CA GLU A 3 -22.74 17.15 -3.11
C GLU A 3 -22.86 15.71 -2.62
N LYS A 4 -22.54 14.73 -3.49
CA LYS A 4 -22.59 13.31 -3.17
C LYS A 4 -21.42 12.54 -3.82
N VAL A 5 -20.77 11.65 -3.04
CA VAL A 5 -19.67 10.80 -3.49
C VAL A 5 -20.03 9.33 -3.30
N LEU A 6 -19.86 8.52 -4.35
CA LEU A 6 -19.89 7.06 -4.23
C LEU A 6 -18.52 6.54 -3.79
N ILE A 7 -18.53 5.62 -2.83
CA ILE A 7 -17.34 4.95 -2.32
C ILE A 7 -17.26 3.56 -2.95
N ALA A 8 -16.39 3.42 -3.98
CA ALA A 8 -16.20 2.17 -4.74
C ALA A 8 -15.19 1.24 -4.06
N ASN A 9 -15.40 0.98 -2.77
CA ASN A 9 -14.53 0.13 -1.96
C ASN A 9 -15.29 -0.42 -0.75
N ARG A 10 -14.60 -1.21 0.09
CA ARG A 10 -15.11 -1.84 1.31
C ARG A 10 -14.15 -1.68 2.48
N GLY A 11 -14.57 -2.18 3.63
CA GLY A 11 -13.69 -2.31 4.78
C GLY A 11 -13.28 -0.98 5.41
N GLU A 12 -12.07 -0.92 5.96
CA GLU A 12 -11.61 0.24 6.70
C GLU A 12 -11.43 1.47 5.81
N ILE A 13 -10.99 1.28 4.55
CA ILE A 13 -10.78 2.41 3.65
C ILE A 13 -12.11 3.04 3.20
N ALA A 14 -13.15 2.24 2.95
CA ALA A 14 -14.47 2.78 2.65
C ALA A 14 -14.98 3.63 3.82
N LEU A 15 -14.83 3.13 5.04
CA LEU A 15 -15.19 3.88 6.25
C LEU A 15 -14.35 5.14 6.43
N ARG A 16 -13.04 5.08 6.12
CA ARG A 16 -12.14 6.25 6.15
C ARG A 16 -12.60 7.35 5.19
N VAL A 17 -13.01 6.97 3.97
CA VAL A 17 -13.52 7.91 2.97
C VAL A 17 -14.87 8.49 3.40
N ILE A 18 -15.79 7.67 3.92
CA ILE A 18 -17.09 8.12 4.45
C ILE A 18 -16.89 9.19 5.53
N ARG A 19 -15.97 8.96 6.47
CA ARG A 19 -15.66 9.94 7.53
C ARG A 19 -15.15 11.26 6.95
N ALA A 20 -14.24 11.20 5.97
CA ALA A 20 -13.73 12.41 5.30
C ALA A 20 -14.83 13.18 4.56
N CYS A 21 -15.71 12.48 3.83
CA CYS A 21 -16.86 13.09 3.15
C CYS A 21 -17.80 13.77 4.16
N LYS A 22 -18.18 13.09 5.23
CA LYS A 22 -19.06 13.67 6.29
C LYS A 22 -18.46 14.92 6.92
N GLU A 23 -17.17 14.93 7.22
CA GLU A 23 -16.47 16.11 7.76
C GLU A 23 -16.33 17.25 6.74
N LEU A 24 -16.48 16.98 5.44
CA LEU A 24 -16.56 17.98 4.37
C LEU A 24 -18.00 18.39 4.04
N GLY A 25 -19.01 17.82 4.72
CA GLY A 25 -20.43 18.08 4.44
C GLY A 25 -20.92 17.45 3.14
N ILE A 26 -20.28 16.37 2.67
CA ILE A 26 -20.59 15.66 1.44
C ILE A 26 -21.37 14.39 1.78
N ARG A 27 -22.50 14.17 1.11
CA ARG A 27 -23.28 12.93 1.25
C ARG A 27 -22.54 11.74 0.66
N THR A 28 -22.80 10.55 1.19
CA THR A 28 -22.08 9.34 0.84
C THR A 28 -23.01 8.23 0.36
N LEU A 29 -22.63 7.60 -0.76
CA LEU A 29 -23.25 6.36 -1.25
C LEU A 29 -22.21 5.24 -1.16
N ALA A 30 -22.42 4.26 -0.29
CA ALA A 30 -21.57 3.09 -0.21
C ALA A 30 -22.09 1.98 -1.14
N VAL A 31 -21.16 1.32 -1.86
CA VAL A 31 -21.48 0.06 -2.52
C VAL A 31 -21.05 -1.11 -1.66
N TYR A 32 -21.76 -2.22 -1.73
CA TYR A 32 -21.41 -3.43 -0.98
C TYR A 32 -21.81 -4.72 -1.70
N SER A 33 -21.08 -5.80 -1.43
CA SER A 33 -21.47 -7.15 -1.84
C SER A 33 -22.38 -7.77 -0.78
N GLU A 34 -23.07 -8.84 -1.11
CA GLU A 34 -23.93 -9.59 -0.16
C GLU A 34 -23.19 -9.98 1.13
N ALA A 35 -21.87 -10.26 1.05
CA ALA A 35 -21.06 -10.61 2.22
C ALA A 35 -20.76 -9.44 3.16
N ASP A 36 -20.93 -8.19 2.70
CA ASP A 36 -20.60 -6.99 3.47
C ASP A 36 -21.85 -6.25 4.00
N VAL A 37 -23.03 -6.84 3.91
CA VAL A 37 -24.30 -6.19 4.29
C VAL A 37 -24.27 -5.62 5.72
N ASP A 38 -23.60 -6.31 6.65
CA ASP A 38 -23.46 -5.90 8.05
C ASP A 38 -22.19 -5.06 8.32
N SER A 39 -21.43 -4.68 7.28
CA SER A 39 -20.19 -3.93 7.46
C SER A 39 -20.46 -2.48 7.88
N LEU A 40 -19.57 -1.91 8.73
CA LEU A 40 -19.72 -0.54 9.22
C LEU A 40 -19.76 0.51 8.11
N HIS A 41 -19.12 0.30 6.98
CA HIS A 41 -19.18 1.25 5.87
C HIS A 41 -20.58 1.33 5.25
N VAL A 42 -21.34 0.23 5.27
CA VAL A 42 -22.74 0.18 4.83
C VAL A 42 -23.65 0.90 5.82
N GLN A 43 -23.43 0.65 7.11
CA GLN A 43 -24.25 1.21 8.18
C GLN A 43 -24.05 2.73 8.39
N LEU A 44 -22.85 3.22 8.12
CA LEU A 44 -22.47 4.61 8.40
C LEU A 44 -22.51 5.53 7.17
N ALA A 45 -22.67 4.99 5.95
CA ALA A 45 -22.98 5.79 4.77
C ALA A 45 -24.40 6.38 4.86
N ASP A 46 -24.65 7.46 4.13
CA ASP A 46 -25.99 8.06 4.07
C ASP A 46 -26.95 7.20 3.21
N GLU A 47 -26.40 6.57 2.17
CA GLU A 47 -27.09 5.64 1.27
C GLU A 47 -26.19 4.44 0.99
N SER A 48 -26.78 3.29 0.64
CA SER A 48 -26.01 2.11 0.26
C SER A 48 -26.72 1.27 -0.79
N ILE A 49 -25.96 0.67 -1.72
CA ILE A 49 -26.49 -0.17 -2.81
C ILE A 49 -25.68 -1.47 -2.86
N CYS A 50 -26.41 -2.61 -2.84
CA CYS A 50 -25.81 -3.92 -3.11
C CYS A 50 -25.46 -4.05 -4.59
N ILE A 51 -24.18 -4.39 -4.86
CA ILE A 51 -23.65 -4.51 -6.23
C ILE A 51 -23.40 -5.96 -6.66
N GLY A 52 -23.83 -6.94 -5.86
CA GLY A 52 -23.82 -8.36 -6.25
C GLY A 52 -23.29 -9.30 -5.20
N ALA A 53 -23.00 -10.53 -5.65
CA ALA A 53 -22.58 -11.64 -4.80
C ALA A 53 -21.24 -11.39 -4.10
N ALA A 54 -20.93 -12.24 -3.11
CA ALA A 54 -19.74 -12.11 -2.26
C ALA A 54 -18.40 -12.05 -3.00
N PRO A 55 -18.12 -12.87 -4.06
CA PRO A 55 -16.85 -12.79 -4.76
C PRO A 55 -16.62 -11.41 -5.39
N SER A 56 -15.41 -10.86 -5.25
CA SER A 56 -15.07 -9.53 -5.79
C SER A 56 -15.24 -9.42 -7.31
N LEU A 57 -15.01 -10.52 -8.04
CA LEU A 57 -15.24 -10.60 -9.49
C LEU A 57 -16.72 -10.46 -9.88
N GLU A 58 -17.65 -10.65 -8.94
CA GLU A 58 -19.09 -10.54 -9.14
C GLU A 58 -19.68 -9.29 -8.48
N SER A 59 -18.85 -8.44 -7.87
CA SER A 59 -19.25 -7.23 -7.16
C SER A 59 -18.27 -6.08 -7.36
N TYR A 60 -17.28 -5.92 -6.49
CA TYR A 60 -16.35 -4.77 -6.45
C TYR A 60 -15.47 -4.59 -7.69
N LEU A 61 -15.32 -5.60 -8.53
CA LEU A 61 -14.58 -5.54 -9.81
C LEU A 61 -15.50 -5.40 -11.03
N LYS A 62 -16.82 -5.23 -10.81
CA LYS A 62 -17.82 -5.02 -11.87
C LYS A 62 -18.06 -3.54 -12.09
N ILE A 63 -17.41 -2.98 -13.13
CA ILE A 63 -17.53 -1.57 -13.49
C ILE A 63 -18.98 -1.22 -13.80
N ASP A 64 -19.70 -2.04 -14.57
CA ASP A 64 -21.09 -1.86 -14.94
C ASP A 64 -22.01 -1.72 -13.73
N ARG A 65 -21.82 -2.54 -12.68
CA ARG A 65 -22.65 -2.47 -11.46
C ARG A 65 -22.34 -1.25 -10.61
N ILE A 66 -21.04 -0.87 -10.52
CA ILE A 66 -20.65 0.33 -9.79
C ILE A 66 -21.18 1.57 -10.50
N MET A 67 -21.10 1.62 -11.84
CA MET A 67 -21.62 2.75 -12.61
C MET A 67 -23.15 2.84 -12.54
N SER A 68 -23.87 1.70 -12.59
CA SER A 68 -25.32 1.68 -12.36
C SER A 68 -25.69 2.20 -10.98
N ALA A 69 -24.94 1.82 -9.93
CA ALA A 69 -25.15 2.36 -8.58
C ALA A 69 -24.88 3.87 -8.51
N ALA A 70 -23.87 4.34 -9.25
CA ALA A 70 -23.52 5.77 -9.32
C ALA A 70 -24.62 6.59 -10.00
N GLU A 71 -25.20 6.07 -11.08
CA GLU A 71 -26.29 6.70 -11.83
C GLU A 71 -27.58 6.72 -11.01
N ILE A 72 -27.97 5.57 -10.41
CA ILE A 72 -29.14 5.48 -9.52
C ILE A 72 -29.02 6.44 -8.32
N GLY A 73 -27.81 6.54 -7.77
CA GLY A 73 -27.52 7.39 -6.64
C GLY A 73 -27.32 8.86 -6.97
N ASP A 74 -27.30 9.25 -8.24
CA ASP A 74 -27.07 10.62 -8.71
C ASP A 74 -25.84 11.25 -8.01
N VAL A 75 -24.65 10.64 -8.23
CA VAL A 75 -23.40 11.06 -7.56
C VAL A 75 -22.54 11.93 -8.47
N ASP A 76 -21.87 12.91 -7.89
CA ASP A 76 -20.94 13.80 -8.61
C ASP A 76 -19.58 13.14 -8.87
N ALA A 77 -19.15 12.26 -7.96
CA ALA A 77 -17.83 11.69 -7.99
C ALA A 77 -17.79 10.28 -7.38
N ILE A 78 -16.73 9.54 -7.74
CA ILE A 78 -16.43 8.21 -7.19
C ILE A 78 -15.05 8.23 -6.54
N HIS A 79 -14.98 7.77 -5.27
CA HIS A 79 -13.72 7.54 -4.59
C HIS A 79 -13.39 6.03 -4.61
N PRO A 80 -12.32 5.60 -5.28
CA PRO A 80 -12.00 4.17 -5.42
C PRO A 80 -11.27 3.58 -4.21
N GLY A 81 -10.78 4.39 -3.27
CA GLY A 81 -9.91 3.95 -2.18
C GLY A 81 -8.58 3.39 -2.70
N TYR A 82 -8.23 2.18 -2.26
CA TYR A 82 -7.10 1.40 -2.76
C TYR A 82 -7.52 -0.05 -3.07
N GLY A 83 -6.73 -0.76 -3.89
CA GLY A 83 -7.11 -2.09 -4.39
C GLY A 83 -8.27 -2.03 -5.39
N PHE A 84 -8.89 -3.18 -5.68
CA PHE A 84 -9.98 -3.31 -6.66
C PHE A 84 -9.76 -2.51 -7.95
N LEU A 85 -10.59 -1.49 -8.20
CA LEU A 85 -10.53 -0.67 -9.41
C LEU A 85 -9.75 0.64 -9.25
N ALA A 86 -9.07 0.86 -8.11
CA ALA A 86 -8.39 2.12 -7.82
C ALA A 86 -7.27 2.49 -8.82
N GLU A 87 -6.63 1.49 -9.44
CA GLU A 87 -5.57 1.67 -10.45
C GLU A 87 -6.01 1.19 -11.84
N ASN A 88 -7.33 1.09 -12.08
CA ASN A 88 -7.88 0.67 -13.35
C ASN A 88 -8.14 1.89 -14.26
N PRO A 89 -7.34 2.10 -15.34
CA PRO A 89 -7.49 3.26 -16.20
C PRO A 89 -8.81 3.25 -16.97
N HIS A 90 -9.32 2.08 -17.33
CA HIS A 90 -10.61 1.96 -18.02
C HIS A 90 -11.76 2.40 -17.13
N PHE A 91 -11.71 2.07 -15.82
CA PHE A 91 -12.74 2.56 -14.89
C PHE A 91 -12.74 4.09 -14.78
N ALA A 92 -11.56 4.72 -14.74
CA ALA A 92 -11.46 6.17 -14.74
C ALA A 92 -12.02 6.80 -16.02
N GLU A 93 -11.75 6.18 -17.20
CA GLU A 93 -12.31 6.60 -18.50
C GLU A 93 -13.83 6.47 -18.56
N VAL A 94 -14.38 5.38 -18.02
CA VAL A 94 -15.84 5.18 -17.95
C VAL A 94 -16.49 6.24 -17.05
N CYS A 95 -15.92 6.53 -15.88
CA CYS A 95 -16.41 7.61 -15.01
C CYS A 95 -16.44 8.95 -15.76
N GLU A 96 -15.35 9.32 -16.40
CA GLU A 96 -15.24 10.57 -17.17
C GLU A 96 -16.26 10.63 -18.30
N SER A 97 -16.46 9.53 -19.03
CA SER A 97 -17.44 9.44 -20.11
C SER A 97 -18.89 9.60 -19.65
N CYS A 98 -19.17 9.28 -18.38
CA CYS A 98 -20.47 9.45 -17.73
C CYS A 98 -20.60 10.79 -16.98
N ASN A 99 -19.63 11.72 -17.12
CA ASN A 99 -19.57 12.98 -16.38
C ASN A 99 -19.52 12.81 -14.84
N ILE A 100 -19.01 11.69 -14.37
CA ILE A 100 -18.76 11.42 -12.94
C ILE A 100 -17.27 11.59 -12.68
N LYS A 101 -16.89 12.46 -11.72
CA LYS A 101 -15.48 12.69 -11.42
C LYS A 101 -14.85 11.47 -10.71
N PHE A 102 -13.82 10.89 -11.32
CA PHE A 102 -12.96 9.94 -10.64
C PHE A 102 -12.03 10.67 -9.66
N ILE A 103 -12.08 10.32 -8.36
CA ILE A 103 -11.20 10.91 -7.33
C ILE A 103 -9.88 10.15 -7.32
N GLY A 104 -8.96 10.60 -8.13
CA GLY A 104 -7.67 9.98 -8.39
C GLY A 104 -6.94 10.65 -9.55
N PRO A 105 -5.85 10.06 -10.04
CA PRO A 105 -5.13 10.55 -11.21
C PRO A 105 -5.91 10.28 -12.50
N SER A 106 -5.48 10.91 -13.60
CA SER A 106 -6.04 10.65 -14.94
C SER A 106 -5.72 9.21 -15.41
N SER A 107 -6.60 8.66 -16.27
CA SER A 107 -6.37 7.36 -16.93
C SER A 107 -5.02 7.31 -17.64
N ARG A 108 -4.62 8.39 -18.30
CA ARG A 108 -3.31 8.52 -18.95
C ARG A 108 -2.12 8.36 -17.98
N ALA A 109 -2.19 8.98 -16.81
CA ALA A 109 -1.14 8.83 -15.80
C ALA A 109 -1.10 7.41 -15.24
N MET A 110 -2.27 6.78 -15.02
CA MET A 110 -2.36 5.37 -14.62
C MET A 110 -1.75 4.44 -15.67
N GLN A 111 -2.08 4.60 -16.94
CA GLN A 111 -1.52 3.79 -18.04
C GLN A 111 0.00 3.95 -18.14
N ALA A 112 0.52 5.18 -18.03
CA ALA A 112 1.95 5.47 -18.12
C ALA A 112 2.77 4.82 -16.98
N MET A 113 2.16 4.67 -15.79
CA MET A 113 2.85 4.17 -14.59
C MET A 113 2.44 2.74 -14.21
N GLY A 114 1.37 2.20 -14.78
CA GLY A 114 0.86 0.86 -14.47
C GLY A 114 1.68 -0.27 -15.10
N ASP A 115 2.25 -0.08 -16.28
CA ASP A 115 3.19 -1.02 -16.88
C ASP A 115 4.59 -0.81 -16.32
N LYS A 116 5.21 -1.84 -15.74
CA LYS A 116 6.52 -1.74 -15.08
C LYS A 116 7.64 -1.31 -16.01
N ASN A 117 7.64 -1.78 -17.27
CA ASN A 117 8.66 -1.43 -18.23
C ASN A 117 8.48 0.01 -18.74
N ALA A 118 7.24 0.41 -19.01
CA ALA A 118 6.90 1.78 -19.36
C ALA A 118 7.27 2.75 -18.23
N ALA A 119 6.88 2.46 -17.00
CA ALA A 119 7.21 3.26 -15.82
C ALA A 119 8.72 3.43 -15.61
N ARG A 120 9.51 2.35 -15.78
CA ARG A 120 10.99 2.42 -15.71
C ARG A 120 11.57 3.28 -16.82
N SER A 121 11.03 3.17 -18.04
CA SER A 121 11.46 4.02 -19.17
C SER A 121 11.16 5.50 -18.88
N VAL A 122 9.97 5.81 -18.36
CA VAL A 122 9.59 7.16 -17.95
C VAL A 122 10.52 7.66 -16.83
N ALA A 123 10.77 6.85 -15.79
CA ALA A 123 11.68 7.20 -14.71
C ALA A 123 13.11 7.50 -15.21
N ARG A 124 13.65 6.66 -16.10
CA ARG A 124 14.97 6.86 -16.72
C ARG A 124 15.02 8.17 -17.52
N LYS A 125 14.01 8.44 -18.35
CA LYS A 125 13.89 9.70 -19.12
C LYS A 125 13.77 10.92 -18.21
N ALA A 126 13.09 10.78 -17.08
CA ALA A 126 13.03 11.81 -16.05
C ALA A 126 14.34 11.95 -15.25
N GLY A 127 15.36 11.12 -15.50
CA GLY A 127 16.63 11.11 -14.76
C GLY A 127 16.50 10.64 -13.32
N VAL A 128 15.51 9.78 -13.04
CA VAL A 128 15.36 9.08 -11.77
C VAL A 128 16.13 7.76 -11.85
N PRO A 129 16.98 7.44 -10.86
CA PRO A 129 17.73 6.19 -10.87
C PRO A 129 16.77 4.99 -10.92
N VAL A 130 17.07 4.04 -11.80
CA VAL A 130 16.38 2.75 -11.90
C VAL A 130 17.35 1.62 -11.62
N THR A 131 16.87 0.48 -11.13
CA THR A 131 17.72 -0.69 -10.93
C THR A 131 18.46 -1.04 -12.23
N PRO A 132 19.80 -1.19 -12.22
CA PRO A 132 20.55 -1.62 -13.41
C PRO A 132 20.00 -2.93 -13.95
N GLY A 133 19.85 -3.06 -15.26
CA GLY A 133 19.24 -4.25 -15.85
C GLY A 133 19.27 -4.23 -17.37
N SER A 134 18.47 -5.09 -17.99
CA SER A 134 18.25 -5.11 -19.43
C SER A 134 17.43 -3.91 -19.90
N ASP A 135 17.63 -3.51 -21.15
CA ASP A 135 16.88 -2.44 -21.82
C ASP A 135 15.57 -2.97 -22.44
N GLY A 136 14.94 -3.93 -21.81
CA GLY A 136 13.73 -4.60 -22.28
C GLY A 136 13.80 -6.11 -22.07
N ILE A 137 13.04 -6.82 -22.91
CA ILE A 137 12.98 -8.28 -22.90
C ILE A 137 14.34 -8.87 -23.29
N VAL A 138 14.70 -9.95 -22.62
CA VAL A 138 15.89 -10.75 -22.90
C VAL A 138 15.45 -12.03 -23.60
N GLU A 139 15.88 -12.19 -24.85
CA GLU A 139 15.42 -13.28 -25.70
C GLU A 139 16.27 -14.55 -25.57
N THR A 140 17.57 -14.39 -25.32
CA THR A 140 18.52 -15.51 -25.31
C THR A 140 19.33 -15.60 -24.01
N GLU A 141 19.78 -16.82 -23.70
CA GLU A 141 20.65 -17.09 -22.55
C GLU A 141 21.96 -16.32 -22.64
N ASP A 142 22.58 -16.26 -23.84
CA ASP A 142 23.85 -15.55 -24.06
C ASP A 142 23.70 -14.03 -23.83
N GLU A 143 22.58 -13.46 -24.20
CA GLU A 143 22.23 -12.08 -23.91
C GLU A 143 22.11 -11.86 -22.42
N ALA A 144 21.39 -12.74 -21.70
CA ALA A 144 21.25 -12.70 -20.25
C ALA A 144 22.63 -12.71 -19.56
N ILE A 145 23.54 -13.58 -20.01
CA ILE A 145 24.92 -13.68 -19.47
C ILE A 145 25.68 -12.37 -19.70
N ARG A 146 25.63 -11.81 -20.91
CA ARG A 146 26.31 -10.53 -21.21
C ARG A 146 25.82 -9.40 -20.31
N ILE A 147 24.51 -9.29 -20.14
CA ILE A 147 23.89 -8.29 -19.28
C ILE A 147 24.30 -8.50 -17.82
N ALA A 148 24.20 -9.73 -17.32
CA ALA A 148 24.56 -10.06 -15.94
C ALA A 148 26.04 -9.76 -15.64
N LYS A 149 26.96 -10.04 -16.59
CA LYS A 149 28.39 -9.67 -16.46
C LYS A 149 28.60 -8.16 -16.40
N LYS A 150 27.80 -7.39 -17.16
CA LYS A 150 27.88 -5.92 -17.18
C LYS A 150 27.37 -5.28 -15.89
N ILE A 151 26.23 -5.77 -15.36
CA ILE A 151 25.60 -5.18 -14.15
C ILE A 151 26.11 -5.82 -12.85
N GLY A 152 26.83 -6.94 -12.94
CA GLY A 152 27.36 -7.70 -11.81
C GLY A 152 26.31 -8.60 -11.14
N TYR A 153 26.75 -9.76 -10.64
CA TYR A 153 25.91 -10.65 -9.83
C TYR A 153 25.77 -10.14 -8.39
N PRO A 154 24.73 -10.54 -7.64
CA PRO A 154 23.59 -11.35 -8.07
C PRO A 154 22.62 -10.56 -8.96
N VAL A 155 21.88 -11.30 -9.81
CA VAL A 155 20.85 -10.74 -10.68
C VAL A 155 19.50 -11.44 -10.44
N MET A 156 18.43 -10.76 -10.79
CA MET A 156 17.07 -11.28 -10.76
C MET A 156 16.50 -11.32 -12.17
N ILE A 157 15.92 -12.47 -12.53
CA ILE A 157 15.16 -12.65 -13.76
C ILE A 157 13.69 -12.47 -13.39
N LYS A 158 12.97 -11.64 -14.14
CA LYS A 158 11.58 -11.29 -13.89
C LYS A 158 10.72 -11.53 -15.13
N ALA A 159 9.54 -12.16 -14.96
CA ALA A 159 8.56 -12.25 -16.04
C ALA A 159 8.04 -10.84 -16.41
N ALA A 160 7.96 -10.55 -17.72
CA ALA A 160 7.46 -9.26 -18.21
C ALA A 160 5.98 -9.04 -17.87
N ALA A 161 5.17 -10.09 -17.95
CA ALA A 161 3.75 -10.09 -17.59
C ALA A 161 3.51 -10.42 -16.11
N GLY A 162 4.57 -10.57 -15.29
CA GLY A 162 4.50 -11.00 -13.91
C GLY A 162 4.14 -9.91 -12.91
N GLY A 163 3.45 -10.31 -11.84
CA GLY A 163 3.11 -9.46 -10.70
C GLY A 163 3.01 -10.26 -9.40
N GLY A 164 2.99 -9.59 -8.24
CA GLY A 164 2.78 -10.23 -6.94
C GLY A 164 3.87 -11.24 -6.52
N GLY A 165 5.11 -11.07 -6.98
CA GLY A 165 6.23 -11.95 -6.60
C GLY A 165 6.32 -13.27 -7.39
N ARG A 166 5.46 -13.52 -8.38
CA ARG A 166 5.51 -14.71 -9.25
C ARG A 166 6.38 -14.46 -10.47
N GLY A 167 7.04 -15.52 -10.96
CA GLY A 167 7.94 -15.44 -12.11
C GLY A 167 9.26 -14.72 -11.81
N LEU A 168 9.73 -14.77 -10.57
CA LEU A 168 11.00 -14.22 -10.11
C LEU A 168 12.00 -15.34 -9.86
N ARG A 169 13.21 -15.23 -10.41
CA ARG A 169 14.33 -16.16 -10.14
C ARG A 169 15.61 -15.40 -9.90
N THR A 170 16.33 -15.77 -8.86
CA THR A 170 17.62 -15.17 -8.51
C THR A 170 18.77 -16.02 -9.06
N ALA A 171 19.81 -15.36 -9.58
CA ALA A 171 21.02 -16.00 -10.00
C ALA A 171 22.25 -15.31 -9.39
N HIS A 172 23.11 -16.09 -8.75
CA HIS A 172 24.30 -15.60 -8.04
C HIS A 172 25.57 -15.69 -8.87
N ASN A 173 25.54 -16.43 -9.97
CA ASN A 173 26.66 -16.67 -10.90
C ASN A 173 26.12 -17.14 -12.25
N GLU A 174 27.02 -17.31 -13.24
CA GLU A 174 26.66 -17.70 -14.59
C GLU A 174 25.97 -19.09 -14.65
N PRO A 175 26.46 -20.16 -13.98
CA PRO A 175 25.75 -21.45 -13.98
C PRO A 175 24.32 -21.37 -13.43
N SER A 176 24.13 -20.66 -12.34
CA SER A 176 22.78 -20.49 -11.76
C SER A 176 21.90 -19.59 -12.65
N LEU A 177 22.46 -18.65 -13.41
CA LEU A 177 21.70 -17.83 -14.35
C LEU A 177 21.11 -18.64 -15.49
N LYS A 178 21.87 -19.57 -16.09
CA LYS A 178 21.39 -20.44 -17.17
C LYS A 178 20.15 -21.23 -16.75
N SER A 179 20.24 -21.92 -15.62
CA SER A 179 19.11 -22.69 -15.08
C SER A 179 17.92 -21.79 -14.73
N ALA A 180 18.17 -20.64 -14.08
CA ALA A 180 17.14 -19.71 -13.66
C ALA A 180 16.43 -19.05 -14.85
N PHE A 181 17.15 -18.77 -15.95
CA PHE A 181 16.58 -18.16 -17.16
C PHE A 181 15.50 -19.05 -17.79
N HIS A 182 15.83 -20.33 -18.04
CA HIS A 182 14.87 -21.29 -18.61
C HIS A 182 13.70 -21.57 -17.68
N SER A 183 13.97 -21.69 -16.37
CA SER A 183 12.92 -21.90 -15.36
C SER A 183 11.96 -20.71 -15.28
N ALA A 184 12.48 -19.48 -15.33
CA ALA A 184 11.65 -18.27 -15.27
C ALA A 184 10.76 -18.13 -16.51
N ARG A 185 11.29 -18.40 -17.72
CA ARG A 185 10.49 -18.39 -18.96
C ARG A 185 9.38 -19.42 -18.94
N HIS A 186 9.68 -20.65 -18.52
CA HIS A 186 8.69 -21.72 -18.44
C HIS A 186 7.60 -21.40 -17.42
N GLU A 187 7.96 -20.88 -16.25
CA GLU A 187 6.99 -20.46 -15.23
C GLU A 187 6.13 -19.29 -15.72
N ALA A 188 6.74 -18.30 -16.38
CA ALA A 188 6.05 -17.15 -16.97
C ALA A 188 5.03 -17.59 -18.03
N GLN A 189 5.42 -18.52 -18.91
CA GLN A 189 4.50 -19.10 -19.90
C GLN A 189 3.31 -19.81 -19.26
N LYS A 190 3.55 -20.61 -18.19
CA LYS A 190 2.48 -21.33 -17.49
C LYS A 190 1.55 -20.40 -16.71
N ALA A 191 2.12 -19.40 -16.03
CA ALA A 191 1.35 -18.54 -15.13
C ALA A 191 0.63 -17.40 -15.84
N PHE A 192 1.23 -16.87 -16.93
CA PHE A 192 0.78 -15.64 -17.58
C PHE A 192 0.51 -15.78 -19.08
N GLY A 193 0.76 -16.95 -19.67
CA GLY A 193 0.65 -17.15 -21.13
C GLY A 193 1.72 -16.42 -21.94
N ASN A 194 2.75 -15.86 -21.29
CA ASN A 194 3.82 -15.07 -21.91
C ASN A 194 5.15 -15.44 -21.28
N GLU A 195 6.09 -15.95 -22.08
CA GLU A 195 7.41 -16.40 -21.62
C GLU A 195 8.46 -15.28 -21.53
N GLN A 196 8.11 -14.07 -21.89
CA GLN A 196 9.04 -12.93 -21.92
C GLN A 196 9.57 -12.59 -20.51
N VAL A 197 10.90 -12.45 -20.42
CA VAL A 197 11.60 -12.12 -19.19
C VAL A 197 12.58 -10.96 -19.41
N TYR A 198 12.90 -10.26 -18.34
CA TYR A 198 13.95 -9.26 -18.29
C TYR A 198 14.87 -9.48 -17.09
N LEU A 199 16.06 -8.88 -17.12
CA LEU A 199 17.07 -8.98 -16.07
C LEU A 199 17.21 -7.67 -15.30
N GLU A 200 17.37 -7.80 -13.97
CA GLU A 200 17.74 -6.69 -13.09
C GLU A 200 18.84 -7.10 -12.12
N LYS A 201 19.63 -6.13 -11.68
CA LYS A 201 20.50 -6.28 -10.53
C LYS A 201 19.66 -6.63 -9.31
N LEU A 202 20.00 -7.68 -8.58
CA LEU A 202 19.39 -7.93 -7.27
C LEU A 202 20.00 -6.97 -6.26
N ILE A 203 19.16 -6.11 -5.70
CA ILE A 203 19.56 -5.29 -4.55
C ILE A 203 19.39 -6.17 -3.31
N VAL A 204 20.50 -6.47 -2.64
CA VAL A 204 20.53 -7.37 -1.50
C VAL A 204 20.16 -6.61 -0.23
N ASN A 205 19.21 -7.14 0.53
CA ASN A 205 18.75 -6.57 1.80
C ASN A 205 18.48 -5.05 1.71
N PRO A 206 17.66 -4.60 0.75
CA PRO A 206 17.36 -3.18 0.62
C PRO A 206 16.38 -2.74 1.70
N HIS A 207 16.31 -1.41 1.90
CA HIS A 207 15.11 -0.81 2.47
C HIS A 207 14.09 -0.52 1.38
N HIS A 208 12.81 -0.68 1.71
CA HIS A 208 11.69 -0.26 0.89
C HIS A 208 11.22 1.11 1.39
N ILE A 209 11.61 2.13 0.69
CA ILE A 209 11.29 3.54 1.02
C ILE A 209 10.36 4.10 -0.05
N GLU A 210 9.30 4.74 0.39
CA GLU A 210 8.32 5.33 -0.52
C GLU A 210 8.03 6.78 -0.19
N PHE A 211 7.72 7.58 -1.21
CA PHE A 211 7.42 9.00 -1.05
C PHE A 211 5.96 9.29 -1.38
N GLN A 212 5.25 9.88 -0.42
CA GLN A 212 3.90 10.37 -0.64
C GLN A 212 3.92 11.60 -1.54
N ILE A 213 3.28 11.50 -2.71
CA ILE A 213 3.05 12.62 -3.63
C ILE A 213 1.62 13.10 -3.50
N VAL A 214 1.45 14.41 -3.60
CA VAL A 214 0.15 15.06 -3.80
C VAL A 214 0.33 16.15 -4.86
N ALA A 215 -0.58 16.15 -5.84
CA ALA A 215 -0.53 17.11 -6.95
C ALA A 215 -1.91 17.66 -7.27
N ASP A 216 -2.00 18.96 -7.63
CA ASP A 216 -3.24 19.57 -8.09
C ASP A 216 -3.29 19.72 -9.62
N SER A 217 -4.47 20.02 -10.14
CA SER A 217 -4.72 20.22 -11.57
C SER A 217 -3.99 21.44 -12.17
N ARG A 218 -3.38 22.28 -11.32
CA ARG A 218 -2.59 23.46 -11.74
C ARG A 218 -1.10 23.14 -11.91
N GLY A 219 -0.73 21.85 -11.77
CA GLY A 219 0.65 21.38 -11.93
C GLY A 219 1.54 21.59 -10.71
N ARG A 220 0.98 21.99 -9.56
CA ARG A 220 1.74 22.00 -8.30
C ARG A 220 1.86 20.60 -7.79
N VAL A 221 3.09 20.13 -7.60
CA VAL A 221 3.41 18.80 -7.08
C VAL A 221 4.27 18.96 -5.83
N VAL A 222 3.87 18.33 -4.75
CA VAL A 222 4.63 18.27 -3.49
C VAL A 222 4.84 16.84 -3.04
N HIS A 223 5.85 16.60 -2.20
CA HIS A 223 5.96 15.36 -1.45
C HIS A 223 5.77 15.61 0.04
N LEU A 224 5.16 14.66 0.74
CA LEU A 224 4.97 14.64 2.18
C LEU A 224 5.93 13.63 2.84
N GLY A 225 7.23 13.73 2.46
CA GLY A 225 8.27 12.86 2.98
C GLY A 225 8.10 11.39 2.62
N GLU A 226 8.90 10.61 3.31
CA GLU A 226 8.97 9.17 3.10
C GLU A 226 8.30 8.37 4.21
N ARG A 227 7.91 7.15 3.83
CA ARG A 227 7.58 6.03 4.72
C ARG A 227 8.61 4.92 4.52
N ASP A 228 8.96 4.23 5.59
CA ASP A 228 9.75 3.00 5.54
C ASP A 228 8.79 1.81 5.66
N CYS A 229 8.75 1.00 4.63
CA CYS A 229 7.88 -0.16 4.48
C CYS A 229 8.70 -1.46 4.40
N SER A 230 9.89 -1.49 4.98
CA SER A 230 10.82 -2.62 4.88
C SER A 230 10.38 -3.84 5.66
N ILE A 231 9.57 -3.69 6.72
CA ILE A 231 9.07 -4.84 7.47
C ILE A 231 7.94 -5.51 6.68
N GLN A 232 8.31 -6.57 5.97
CA GLN A 232 7.46 -7.27 5.03
C GLN A 232 7.49 -8.77 5.26
N ARG A 233 6.39 -9.45 4.96
CA ARG A 233 6.31 -10.91 4.86
C ARG A 233 5.87 -11.28 3.45
N ARG A 234 6.67 -12.08 2.75
CA ARG A 234 6.38 -12.47 1.35
C ARG A 234 6.03 -11.28 0.45
N ASN A 235 6.79 -10.19 0.57
CA ASN A 235 6.58 -8.90 -0.11
C ASN A 235 5.29 -8.15 0.26
N GLN A 236 4.61 -8.52 1.33
CA GLN A 236 3.48 -7.79 1.89
C GLN A 236 3.94 -6.96 3.08
N LYS A 237 3.68 -5.66 3.06
CA LYS A 237 3.98 -4.74 4.16
C LYS A 237 3.15 -5.13 5.38
N VAL A 238 3.75 -5.14 6.56
CA VAL A 238 3.07 -5.50 7.82
C VAL A 238 3.27 -4.48 8.93
N ILE A 239 4.42 -3.77 8.91
CA ILE A 239 4.70 -2.63 9.81
C ILE A 239 5.33 -1.54 8.95
N GLU A 240 4.83 -0.32 9.08
CA GLU A 240 5.32 0.86 8.38
C GLU A 240 5.63 1.97 9.38
N GLU A 241 6.63 2.78 9.08
CA GLU A 241 6.97 3.95 9.91
C GLU A 241 7.29 5.21 9.09
N CYS A 242 7.06 6.34 9.70
CA CYS A 242 7.34 7.67 9.15
C CYS A 242 7.88 8.58 10.27
N PRO A 243 9.02 9.26 10.07
CA PRO A 243 10.01 9.10 9.01
C PRO A 243 10.82 7.80 9.15
N SER A 244 11.52 7.40 8.09
CA SER A 244 12.44 6.25 8.12
C SER A 244 13.69 6.54 8.97
N PRO A 245 14.13 5.59 9.81
CA PRO A 245 15.40 5.72 10.56
C PRO A 245 16.63 5.73 9.65
N LEU A 246 16.54 5.19 8.42
CA LEU A 246 17.62 5.19 7.44
C LEU A 246 17.93 6.59 6.91
N MET A 247 16.95 7.50 6.91
CA MET A 247 16.99 8.71 6.11
C MET A 247 17.80 9.84 6.74
N THR A 248 18.75 10.37 5.96
CA THR A 248 19.41 11.65 6.25
C THR A 248 18.71 12.81 5.55
N PRO A 249 18.85 14.06 5.99
CA PRO A 249 18.28 15.22 5.31
C PRO A 249 18.70 15.31 3.83
N GLY A 250 19.95 14.96 3.52
CA GLY A 250 20.49 14.97 2.15
C GLY A 250 19.84 13.90 1.27
N LEU A 251 19.70 12.68 1.77
CA LEU A 251 19.06 11.58 1.04
C LEU A 251 17.57 11.87 0.81
N ARG A 252 16.86 12.32 1.86
CA ARG A 252 15.44 12.73 1.77
C ARG A 252 15.23 13.78 0.66
N LYS A 253 16.07 14.80 0.62
CA LYS A 253 16.01 15.85 -0.41
C LYS A 253 16.22 15.28 -1.82
N LYS A 254 17.22 14.41 -1.99
CA LYS A 254 17.52 13.78 -3.31
C LYS A 254 16.35 12.92 -3.79
N MET A 255 15.86 12.02 -2.93
CA MET A 255 14.76 11.12 -3.27
C MET A 255 13.44 11.87 -3.47
N GLY A 256 13.10 12.81 -2.59
CA GLY A 256 11.91 13.64 -2.71
C GLY A 256 11.89 14.45 -4.01
N ASN A 257 13.03 15.04 -4.40
CA ASN A 257 13.15 15.74 -5.68
C ASN A 257 12.99 14.78 -6.88
N ALA A 258 13.52 13.57 -6.80
CA ALA A 258 13.34 12.55 -7.82
C ALA A 258 11.86 12.15 -7.96
N ALA A 259 11.17 11.98 -6.83
CA ALA A 259 9.75 11.67 -6.79
C ALA A 259 8.90 12.79 -7.41
N ILE A 260 9.13 14.05 -7.04
CA ILE A 260 8.44 15.20 -7.66
C ILE A 260 8.70 15.26 -9.17
N LYS A 261 9.94 15.06 -9.59
CA LYS A 261 10.33 15.10 -11.00
C LYS A 261 9.62 14.04 -11.82
N LEU A 262 9.52 12.82 -11.28
CA LEU A 262 8.82 11.73 -11.93
C LEU A 262 7.31 12.03 -12.03
N ALA A 263 6.67 12.44 -10.95
CA ALA A 263 5.25 12.79 -10.94
C ALA A 263 4.92 13.91 -11.96
N LYS A 264 5.75 14.95 -12.02
CA LYS A 264 5.62 16.03 -13.02
C LYS A 264 5.77 15.53 -14.46
N SER A 265 6.65 14.57 -14.71
CA SER A 265 6.92 14.07 -16.08
C SER A 265 5.73 13.34 -16.71
N VAL A 266 4.79 12.86 -15.89
CA VAL A 266 3.56 12.18 -16.33
C VAL A 266 2.31 13.04 -16.16
N GLY A 267 2.46 14.30 -15.74
CA GLY A 267 1.32 15.18 -15.47
C GLY A 267 0.43 14.63 -14.36
N TYR A 268 1.05 14.10 -13.28
CA TYR A 268 0.31 13.44 -12.20
C TYR A 268 -0.58 14.43 -11.45
N GLU A 269 -1.78 14.00 -11.12
CA GLU A 269 -2.76 14.71 -10.32
C GLU A 269 -3.27 13.81 -9.19
N ASN A 270 -3.70 14.39 -8.08
CA ASN A 270 -4.20 13.76 -6.88
C ASN A 270 -3.10 13.08 -6.03
N ALA A 271 -3.46 12.16 -5.13
CA ALA A 271 -2.51 11.45 -4.28
C ALA A 271 -1.91 10.23 -4.98
N GLY A 272 -0.63 10.02 -4.80
CA GLY A 272 0.10 8.86 -5.30
C GLY A 272 1.36 8.60 -4.50
N THR A 273 1.98 7.47 -4.71
CA THR A 273 3.19 7.06 -3.98
C THR A 273 4.24 6.54 -4.94
N ILE A 274 5.47 7.03 -4.79
CA ILE A 274 6.61 6.56 -5.57
C ILE A 274 7.50 5.71 -4.66
N GLU A 275 7.66 4.46 -5.03
CA GLU A 275 8.39 3.45 -4.27
C GLU A 275 9.83 3.30 -4.79
N PHE A 276 10.77 3.19 -3.85
CA PHE A 276 12.19 3.01 -4.11
C PHE A 276 12.75 1.86 -3.28
N LEU A 277 13.76 1.18 -3.84
CA LEU A 277 14.68 0.37 -3.08
C LEU A 277 15.90 1.21 -2.73
N VAL A 278 16.34 1.14 -1.48
CA VAL A 278 17.57 1.81 -1.02
C VAL A 278 18.54 0.75 -0.53
N ASP A 279 19.74 0.72 -1.13
CA ASP A 279 20.78 -0.22 -0.73
C ASP A 279 21.55 0.22 0.51
N GLN A 280 22.48 -0.62 0.97
CA GLN A 280 23.28 -0.37 2.17
C GLN A 280 24.22 0.84 2.02
N ASP A 281 24.61 1.18 0.77
CA ASP A 281 25.43 2.35 0.44
C ASP A 281 24.58 3.62 0.26
N ARG A 282 23.25 3.53 0.51
CA ARG A 282 22.26 4.61 0.36
C ARG A 282 22.09 5.08 -1.09
N HIS A 283 22.36 4.22 -2.06
CA HIS A 283 21.88 4.43 -3.42
C HIS A 283 20.40 4.02 -3.46
N PHE A 284 19.61 4.78 -4.21
CA PHE A 284 18.19 4.50 -4.36
C PHE A 284 17.83 4.24 -5.81
N TYR A 285 16.84 3.36 -6.00
CA TYR A 285 16.38 2.92 -7.31
C TYR A 285 14.87 2.90 -7.34
N PHE A 286 14.29 3.55 -8.36
CA PHE A 286 12.84 3.51 -8.60
C PHE A 286 12.36 2.07 -8.78
N MET A 287 11.31 1.72 -8.07
CA MET A 287 10.67 0.42 -8.17
C MET A 287 9.36 0.50 -8.94
N GLU A 288 8.41 1.27 -8.44
CA GLU A 288 7.12 1.50 -9.07
C GLU A 288 6.44 2.77 -8.54
N MET A 289 5.33 3.16 -9.17
CA MET A 289 4.44 4.20 -8.68
C MET A 289 3.05 3.62 -8.47
N ASN A 290 2.53 3.76 -7.27
CA ASN A 290 1.13 3.47 -6.98
C ASN A 290 0.30 4.72 -7.25
N THR A 291 -0.60 4.60 -8.24
CA THR A 291 -1.41 5.71 -8.73
C THR A 291 -2.71 5.88 -7.94
N ARG A 292 -2.61 5.74 -6.62
CA ARG A 292 -3.71 5.80 -5.65
C ARG A 292 -3.20 6.16 -4.26
N ILE A 293 -4.11 6.30 -3.32
CA ILE A 293 -3.76 6.32 -1.90
C ILE A 293 -3.27 4.94 -1.44
N GLN A 294 -2.32 4.90 -0.52
CA GLN A 294 -1.79 3.67 0.07
C GLN A 294 -2.49 3.30 1.39
N VAL A 295 -2.40 2.03 1.80
CA VAL A 295 -2.91 1.56 3.11
C VAL A 295 -2.30 2.40 4.23
N GLU A 296 -0.99 2.61 4.18
CA GLU A 296 -0.13 3.27 5.16
C GLU A 296 -0.12 4.81 5.07
N HIS A 297 -1.07 5.42 4.34
CA HIS A 297 -1.19 6.88 4.26
C HIS A 297 -1.35 7.54 5.64
N THR A 298 -1.91 6.83 6.58
CA THR A 298 -2.22 7.29 7.94
C THR A 298 -1.00 7.78 8.71
N ILE A 299 0.17 7.12 8.57
CA ILE A 299 1.40 7.57 9.25
C ILE A 299 1.91 8.89 8.68
N THR A 300 1.73 9.15 7.39
CA THR A 300 2.04 10.45 6.80
C THR A 300 1.09 11.53 7.33
N GLU A 301 -0.21 11.22 7.41
CA GLU A 301 -1.21 12.15 7.96
C GLU A 301 -0.85 12.60 9.38
N GLU A 302 -0.48 11.65 10.24
CA GLU A 302 -0.11 11.92 11.63
C GLU A 302 1.19 12.73 11.75
N VAL A 303 2.21 12.40 10.93
CA VAL A 303 3.51 13.08 10.98
C VAL A 303 3.44 14.51 10.44
N TYR A 304 2.63 14.72 9.39
CA TYR A 304 2.51 16.01 8.70
C TYR A 304 1.30 16.83 9.14
N ALA A 305 0.45 16.29 10.01
CA ALA A 305 -0.79 16.91 10.49
C ALA A 305 -1.70 17.35 9.33
N CYS A 306 -1.95 16.44 8.38
CA CYS A 306 -2.80 16.68 7.21
C CYS A 306 -3.79 15.52 7.04
N ASP A 307 -4.84 15.73 6.23
CA ASP A 307 -5.82 14.72 5.86
C ASP A 307 -5.75 14.49 4.35
N LEU A 308 -5.09 13.39 3.96
CA LEU A 308 -4.85 13.06 2.56
C LEU A 308 -6.13 12.71 1.81
N VAL A 309 -7.08 12.07 2.46
CA VAL A 309 -8.36 11.71 1.82
C VAL A 309 -9.20 12.96 1.55
N LYS A 310 -9.26 13.90 2.50
CA LYS A 310 -9.91 15.20 2.24
C LYS A 310 -9.20 15.98 1.14
N GLU A 311 -7.87 15.92 1.10
CA GLU A 311 -7.10 16.59 0.06
C GLU A 311 -7.36 15.98 -1.33
N GLN A 312 -7.47 14.64 -1.43
CA GLN A 312 -7.88 13.97 -2.66
C GLN A 312 -9.23 14.48 -3.17
N ILE A 313 -10.22 14.59 -2.28
CA ILE A 313 -11.57 15.07 -2.62
C ILE A 313 -11.52 16.53 -3.07
N ARG A 314 -10.79 17.40 -2.36
CA ARG A 314 -10.64 18.83 -2.71
C ARG A 314 -9.97 19.05 -4.06
N VAL A 315 -8.87 18.33 -4.30
CA VAL A 315 -8.15 18.40 -5.58
C VAL A 315 -9.05 17.92 -6.73
N ALA A 316 -9.74 16.80 -6.54
CA ALA A 316 -10.68 16.30 -7.56
C ALA A 316 -11.85 17.27 -7.84
N ALA A 317 -12.25 18.08 -6.83
CA ALA A 317 -13.21 19.16 -6.99
C ALA A 317 -12.61 20.45 -7.60
N GLY A 318 -11.38 20.40 -8.14
CA GLY A 318 -10.70 21.53 -8.81
C GLY A 318 -10.06 22.56 -7.88
N GLN A 319 -9.96 22.26 -6.57
CA GLN A 319 -9.30 23.17 -5.64
C GLN A 319 -7.76 23.00 -5.71
N PRO A 320 -7.00 24.08 -5.48
CA PRO A 320 -5.55 23.97 -5.35
C PRO A 320 -5.18 23.21 -4.06
N LEU A 321 -3.95 22.70 -3.99
CA LEU A 321 -3.43 22.12 -2.75
C LEU A 321 -3.62 23.08 -1.58
N SER A 322 -4.16 22.54 -0.49
CA SER A 322 -4.35 23.33 0.74
C SER A 322 -3.00 23.81 1.30
N PRO A 323 -2.94 24.94 1.98
CA PRO A 323 -1.70 25.43 2.61
C PRO A 323 -1.08 24.42 3.57
N HIS A 324 -1.90 23.63 4.25
CA HIS A 324 -1.45 22.58 5.19
C HIS A 324 -0.69 21.45 4.48
N VAL A 325 -1.06 21.11 3.25
CA VAL A 325 -0.35 20.13 2.43
C VAL A 325 0.79 20.77 1.67
N ALA A 326 0.54 21.93 1.06
CA ALA A 326 1.51 22.62 0.21
C ALA A 326 2.79 23.07 0.95
N HIS A 327 2.73 23.27 2.26
CA HIS A 327 3.82 23.71 3.14
C HIS A 327 4.02 22.80 4.35
N ALA A 328 3.57 21.56 4.26
CA ALA A 328 3.67 20.59 5.34
C ALA A 328 5.14 20.27 5.69
N VAL A 329 5.41 20.19 6.98
CA VAL A 329 6.71 19.78 7.51
C VAL A 329 6.49 18.65 8.54
N PRO A 330 7.40 17.66 8.61
CA PRO A 330 7.29 16.57 9.57
C PRO A 330 7.47 17.10 11.00
N ARG A 331 6.60 16.66 11.92
CA ARG A 331 6.59 17.11 13.31
C ARG A 331 6.82 16.00 14.33
N LEU A 332 6.50 14.78 13.96
CA LEU A 332 6.40 13.65 14.85
C LEU A 332 7.02 12.40 14.20
N HIS A 333 6.98 11.27 14.92
CA HIS A 333 7.19 9.93 14.39
C HIS A 333 5.91 9.14 14.54
N ALA A 334 5.56 8.37 13.51
CA ALA A 334 4.40 7.50 13.51
C ALA A 334 4.80 6.08 13.08
N ILE A 335 4.12 5.08 13.66
CA ILE A 335 4.25 3.67 13.31
C ILE A 335 2.84 3.13 13.09
N GLU A 336 2.65 2.39 12.01
CA GLU A 336 1.45 1.63 11.71
C GLU A 336 1.75 0.13 11.82
N CYS A 337 0.81 -0.64 12.40
CA CYS A 337 0.77 -2.09 12.33
C CYS A 337 -0.53 -2.52 11.68
N ARG A 338 -0.45 -3.37 10.65
CA ARG A 338 -1.63 -3.94 10.00
C ARG A 338 -2.16 -5.10 10.81
N ILE A 339 -3.39 -4.98 11.30
CA ILE A 339 -4.05 -6.05 12.05
C ILE A 339 -4.87 -6.89 11.07
N ASN A 340 -4.36 -8.07 10.80
CA ASN A 340 -4.96 -9.03 9.89
C ASN A 340 -5.64 -10.15 10.67
N ALA A 341 -6.74 -10.69 10.14
CA ALA A 341 -7.39 -11.91 10.60
C ALA A 341 -6.58 -13.13 10.13
N GLU A 342 -5.43 -13.34 10.75
CA GLU A 342 -4.44 -14.38 10.43
C GLU A 342 -3.83 -14.96 11.70
N ASP A 343 -3.41 -16.24 11.63
CA ASP A 343 -2.75 -16.93 12.74
C ASP A 343 -1.21 -16.93 12.55
N PRO A 344 -0.46 -16.05 13.22
CA PRO A 344 1.00 -16.00 13.10
C PRO A 344 1.69 -17.25 13.67
N ALA A 345 1.04 -18.05 14.52
CA ALA A 345 1.57 -19.31 15.01
C ALA A 345 1.45 -20.44 13.98
N ASN A 346 0.59 -20.28 12.97
CA ASN A 346 0.34 -21.24 11.92
C ASN A 346 0.59 -20.63 10.53
N ASP A 347 1.83 -20.18 10.30
CA ASP A 347 2.33 -19.58 9.05
C ASP A 347 1.41 -18.47 8.48
N PHE A 348 0.76 -17.69 9.37
CA PHE A 348 -0.18 -16.62 9.02
C PHE A 348 -1.36 -17.10 8.17
N GLN A 349 -1.86 -18.30 8.45
CA GLN A 349 -3.06 -18.79 7.82
C GLN A 349 -4.24 -17.85 8.11
N SER A 350 -5.04 -17.55 7.08
CA SER A 350 -6.25 -16.74 7.20
C SER A 350 -7.21 -17.32 8.25
N SER A 351 -7.79 -16.47 9.07
CA SER A 351 -8.70 -16.81 10.16
C SER A 351 -10.03 -16.03 10.04
N PRO A 352 -10.82 -16.24 8.98
CA PRO A 352 -12.15 -15.66 8.88
C PRO A 352 -13.06 -16.20 9.97
N GLY A 353 -14.13 -15.48 10.28
CA GLY A 353 -15.10 -15.93 11.28
C GLY A 353 -15.68 -14.78 12.08
N ARG A 354 -16.52 -15.15 13.06
CA ARG A 354 -17.18 -14.17 13.93
C ARG A 354 -16.24 -13.65 15.01
N ILE A 355 -16.25 -12.33 15.20
CA ILE A 355 -15.60 -11.66 16.31
C ILE A 355 -16.55 -11.69 17.52
N ASP A 356 -16.19 -12.47 18.55
CA ASP A 356 -17.02 -12.59 19.75
C ASP A 356 -16.90 -11.35 20.64
N PHE A 357 -15.69 -10.78 20.72
CA PHE A 357 -15.44 -9.56 21.46
C PHE A 357 -14.34 -8.73 20.79
N TYR A 358 -14.54 -7.42 20.74
CA TYR A 358 -13.63 -6.44 20.17
C TYR A 358 -13.44 -5.26 21.12
N TYR A 359 -12.19 -5.02 21.53
CA TYR A 359 -11.80 -3.83 22.27
C TYR A 359 -10.58 -3.19 21.59
N ALA A 360 -10.77 -1.98 21.07
CA ALA A 360 -9.72 -1.19 20.46
C ALA A 360 -9.00 -0.32 21.51
N PRO A 361 -7.65 -0.31 21.54
CA PRO A 361 -6.89 0.52 22.45
C PRO A 361 -7.11 2.01 22.15
N GLY A 362 -6.97 2.82 23.18
CA GLY A 362 -7.14 4.26 23.11
C GLY A 362 -5.99 5.04 23.75
N GLY A 363 -6.27 6.30 24.09
CA GLY A 363 -5.34 7.20 24.75
C GLY A 363 -4.54 8.07 23.79
N ARG A 364 -3.72 8.98 24.36
CA ARG A 364 -3.01 9.99 23.59
C ARG A 364 -2.09 9.38 22.54
N GLY A 365 -2.25 9.79 21.27
CA GLY A 365 -1.40 9.40 20.15
C GLY A 365 -1.59 7.95 19.72
N VAL A 366 -2.80 7.40 19.91
CA VAL A 366 -3.26 6.14 19.34
C VAL A 366 -4.44 6.43 18.42
N ARG A 367 -4.35 5.96 17.17
CA ARG A 367 -5.41 6.00 16.16
C ARG A 367 -5.69 4.59 15.70
N ILE A 368 -6.96 4.26 15.55
CA ILE A 368 -7.43 2.99 15.01
C ILE A 368 -8.30 3.27 13.79
N ASP A 369 -7.87 2.78 12.62
CA ASP A 369 -8.69 2.74 11.42
C ASP A 369 -9.18 1.30 11.24
N SER A 370 -10.47 1.06 11.49
CA SER A 370 -11.07 -0.28 11.51
C SER A 370 -12.51 -0.22 11.07
N HIS A 371 -13.02 -1.33 10.52
CA HIS A 371 -14.41 -1.51 10.12
C HIS A 371 -15.11 -2.62 10.90
N VAL A 372 -14.42 -3.28 11.82
CA VAL A 372 -14.95 -4.41 12.59
C VAL A 372 -15.44 -3.98 13.97
N TYR A 373 -16.34 -4.79 14.54
CA TYR A 373 -16.93 -4.59 15.85
C TYR A 373 -17.32 -5.94 16.48
N THR A 374 -17.69 -5.95 17.74
CA THR A 374 -18.18 -7.15 18.44
C THR A 374 -19.41 -7.72 17.72
N GLY A 375 -19.35 -8.98 17.31
CA GLY A 375 -20.41 -9.65 16.55
C GLY A 375 -20.23 -9.63 15.03
N TYR A 376 -19.30 -8.82 14.50
CA TYR A 376 -19.01 -8.79 13.06
C TYR A 376 -18.39 -10.12 12.59
N THR A 377 -18.79 -10.58 11.42
CA THR A 377 -18.21 -11.77 10.79
C THR A 377 -17.24 -11.34 9.70
N VAL A 378 -15.95 -11.67 9.87
CA VAL A 378 -14.93 -11.45 8.86
C VAL A 378 -15.14 -12.43 7.71
N PRO A 379 -15.46 -11.96 6.49
CA PRO A 379 -15.74 -12.84 5.37
C PRO A 379 -14.45 -13.43 4.78
N PRO A 380 -14.49 -14.66 4.22
CA PRO A 380 -13.32 -15.31 3.63
C PRO A 380 -13.00 -14.88 2.19
N TYR A 381 -13.77 -13.96 1.63
CA TYR A 381 -13.72 -13.60 0.20
C TYR A 381 -12.72 -12.49 -0.14
N TYR A 382 -12.21 -11.79 0.86
CA TYR A 382 -11.41 -10.58 0.69
C TYR A 382 -10.09 -10.67 1.45
N ASP A 383 -9.29 -9.60 1.35
CA ASP A 383 -8.08 -9.45 2.16
C ASP A 383 -8.39 -9.58 3.66
N SER A 384 -7.43 -10.12 4.41
CA SER A 384 -7.56 -10.38 5.84
C SER A 384 -7.42 -9.13 6.73
N LEU A 385 -7.12 -7.95 6.15
CA LEU A 385 -6.95 -6.70 6.90
C LEU A 385 -8.27 -6.27 7.56
N ILE A 386 -8.28 -6.23 8.90
CA ILE A 386 -9.47 -5.82 9.68
C ILE A 386 -9.29 -4.49 10.39
N ALA A 387 -8.06 -4.08 10.62
CA ALA A 387 -7.74 -2.81 11.26
C ALA A 387 -6.29 -2.37 10.98
N LYS A 388 -6.04 -1.08 11.15
CA LYS A 388 -4.71 -0.52 11.30
C LYS A 388 -4.62 0.16 12.64
N ILE A 389 -3.55 -0.12 13.39
CA ILE A 389 -3.23 0.62 14.59
C ILE A 389 -2.06 1.54 14.31
N ILE A 390 -2.24 2.81 14.57
CA ILE A 390 -1.25 3.85 14.33
C ILE A 390 -0.90 4.51 15.66
N THR A 391 0.39 4.65 15.94
CA THR A 391 0.85 5.35 17.13
C THR A 391 1.83 6.46 16.77
N VAL A 392 1.73 7.57 17.51
CA VAL A 392 2.48 8.78 17.24
C VAL A 392 3.31 9.16 18.47
N GLY A 393 4.56 9.54 18.27
CA GLY A 393 5.46 9.97 19.33
C GLY A 393 6.30 11.19 18.93
N ALA A 394 6.80 11.94 19.90
CA ALA A 394 7.77 13.01 19.64
C ALA A 394 9.10 12.44 19.10
N THR A 395 9.42 11.20 19.46
CA THR A 395 10.55 10.43 18.95
C THR A 395 10.08 9.06 18.47
N ARG A 396 10.92 8.39 17.67
CA ARG A 396 10.67 7.02 17.20
C ARG A 396 10.41 6.07 18.36
N ILE A 397 11.25 6.10 19.39
CA ILE A 397 11.13 5.22 20.58
C ILE A 397 9.81 5.50 21.32
N ASN A 398 9.37 6.76 21.43
CA ASN A 398 8.07 7.04 22.03
C ASN A 398 6.91 6.44 21.22
N ALA A 399 7.00 6.42 19.89
CA ALA A 399 5.99 5.78 19.03
C ALA A 399 5.99 4.26 19.23
N ILE A 400 7.18 3.62 19.28
CA ILE A 400 7.35 2.18 19.55
C ILE A 400 6.78 1.79 20.92
N ASP A 401 7.13 2.52 21.99
CA ASP A 401 6.67 2.20 23.35
C ASP A 401 5.16 2.40 23.48
N ARG A 402 4.59 3.37 22.76
CA ARG A 402 3.14 3.57 22.67
C ARG A 402 2.47 2.45 21.90
N MET A 403 3.07 1.99 20.79
CA MET A 403 2.56 0.85 20.02
C MET A 403 2.56 -0.41 20.87
N ARG A 404 3.66 -0.68 21.61
CA ARG A 404 3.74 -1.82 22.52
C ARG A 404 2.58 -1.81 23.53
N ARG A 405 2.38 -0.68 24.24
CA ARG A 405 1.27 -0.53 25.21
C ARG A 405 -0.09 -0.74 24.53
N ALA A 406 -0.29 -0.13 23.36
CA ALA A 406 -1.57 -0.23 22.65
C ALA A 406 -1.86 -1.66 22.16
N LEU A 407 -0.84 -2.39 21.66
CA LEU A 407 -0.99 -3.81 21.28
C LEU A 407 -1.25 -4.71 22.49
N ASP A 408 -0.68 -4.40 23.66
CA ASP A 408 -0.95 -5.12 24.91
C ASP A 408 -2.43 -4.94 25.36
N GLU A 409 -3.05 -3.81 25.04
CA GLU A 409 -4.46 -3.52 25.30
C GLU A 409 -5.43 -4.01 24.22
N TYR A 410 -4.92 -4.31 22.99
CA TYR A 410 -5.78 -4.66 21.86
C TYR A 410 -6.34 -6.07 22.02
N TYR A 411 -7.65 -6.19 22.23
CA TYR A 411 -8.27 -7.45 22.54
C TYR A 411 -9.36 -7.83 21.52
N ILE A 412 -9.12 -8.94 20.82
CA ILE A 412 -10.02 -9.50 19.81
C ILE A 412 -10.14 -10.99 20.08
N THR A 413 -11.36 -11.51 20.18
CA THR A 413 -11.65 -12.95 20.33
C THR A 413 -12.59 -13.45 19.26
N GLY A 414 -12.69 -14.77 19.12
CA GLY A 414 -13.46 -15.45 18.07
C GLY A 414 -12.61 -15.79 16.85
N ILE A 415 -11.63 -14.96 16.52
CA ILE A 415 -10.70 -15.17 15.41
C ILE A 415 -9.23 -15.04 15.87
N LYS A 416 -8.29 -15.53 15.06
CA LYS A 416 -6.87 -15.26 15.24
C LYS A 416 -6.48 -13.97 14.53
N THR A 417 -5.51 -13.24 15.09
CA THR A 417 -5.03 -11.99 14.52
C THR A 417 -3.52 -11.85 14.62
N THR A 418 -2.95 -10.92 13.84
CA THR A 418 -1.52 -10.59 13.86
C THR A 418 -1.07 -9.77 15.08
N VAL A 419 -1.95 -9.44 16.03
CA VAL A 419 -1.61 -8.68 17.25
C VAL A 419 -0.44 -9.28 18.04
N PRO A 420 -0.37 -10.61 18.32
CA PRO A 420 0.77 -11.21 19.03
C PRO A 420 2.11 -11.05 18.30
N PHE A 421 2.08 -11.13 16.97
CA PHE A 421 3.25 -10.92 16.12
C PHE A 421 3.75 -9.47 16.24
N HIS A 422 2.87 -8.48 16.11
CA HIS A 422 3.25 -7.07 16.23
C HIS A 422 3.78 -6.75 17.64
N ALA A 423 3.18 -7.31 18.68
CA ALA A 423 3.66 -7.15 20.04
C ALA A 423 5.08 -7.71 20.24
N ALA A 424 5.42 -8.82 19.59
CA ALA A 424 6.77 -9.38 19.59
C ALA A 424 7.74 -8.46 18.82
N MET A 425 7.35 -7.95 17.65
CA MET A 425 8.17 -7.03 16.85
C MET A 425 8.50 -5.73 17.59
N MET A 426 7.56 -5.14 18.34
CA MET A 426 7.82 -3.94 19.14
C MET A 426 8.83 -4.17 20.29
N ARG A 427 9.12 -5.42 20.64
CA ARG A 427 10.12 -5.81 21.64
C ARG A 427 11.45 -6.25 21.02
N ASN A 428 11.47 -6.47 19.71
CA ASN A 428 12.66 -6.91 18.98
C ASN A 428 13.75 -5.82 18.99
N GLY A 429 14.99 -6.17 19.34
CA GLY A 429 16.12 -5.23 19.43
C GLY A 429 16.47 -4.61 18.08
N ASP A 430 16.59 -5.42 17.02
CA ASP A 430 16.96 -4.93 15.70
C ASP A 430 15.93 -3.90 15.18
N PHE A 431 14.62 -4.17 15.36
CA PHE A 431 13.58 -3.21 15.00
C PHE A 431 13.67 -1.94 15.83
N ARG A 432 13.85 -2.06 17.16
CA ARG A 432 13.94 -0.88 18.06
C ARG A 432 15.13 0.00 17.75
N ASP A 433 16.27 -0.59 17.37
CA ASP A 433 17.51 0.11 17.04
C ASP A 433 17.51 0.66 15.60
N GLY A 434 16.50 0.31 14.77
CA GLY A 434 16.45 0.70 13.37
C GLY A 434 17.36 -0.12 12.46
N ASN A 435 17.87 -1.25 12.93
CA ASN A 435 18.75 -2.17 12.21
C ASN A 435 17.96 -3.24 11.45
N TYR A 436 17.21 -2.83 10.45
CA TYR A 436 16.38 -3.74 9.69
C TYR A 436 16.45 -3.43 8.18
N ASP A 437 16.03 -4.38 7.40
CA ASP A 437 15.87 -4.34 5.95
C ASP A 437 14.68 -5.23 5.55
N THR A 438 14.41 -5.38 4.26
CA THR A 438 13.29 -6.21 3.77
C THR A 438 13.43 -7.70 4.11
N GLY A 439 14.61 -8.18 4.51
CA GLY A 439 14.85 -9.57 4.91
C GLY A 439 14.79 -9.82 6.41
N LEU A 440 14.60 -8.78 7.26
CA LEU A 440 14.62 -8.98 8.72
C LEU A 440 13.61 -10.03 9.17
N LEU A 441 12.36 -9.93 8.70
CA LEU A 441 11.30 -10.81 9.15
C LEU A 441 11.54 -12.26 8.76
N ASP A 442 12.02 -12.51 7.55
CA ASP A 442 12.39 -13.87 7.10
C ASP A 442 13.52 -14.46 7.95
N ARG A 443 14.51 -13.65 8.33
CA ARG A 443 15.60 -14.07 9.24
C ARG A 443 15.09 -14.39 10.65
N LEU A 444 14.15 -13.63 11.17
CA LEU A 444 13.57 -13.86 12.50
C LEU A 444 12.71 -15.12 12.53
N ILE A 445 11.87 -15.33 11.52
CA ILE A 445 10.99 -16.50 11.42
C ILE A 445 11.83 -17.77 11.20
N SER A 446 12.72 -17.78 10.22
CA SER A 446 13.56 -18.94 9.90
C SER A 446 14.54 -19.29 11.02
N GLY A 447 15.01 -18.31 11.77
CA GLY A 447 15.89 -18.47 12.92
C GLY A 447 15.19 -18.85 14.22
N GLY A 448 13.85 -18.95 14.26
CA GLY A 448 13.07 -19.24 15.47
C GLY A 448 13.23 -18.17 16.56
N LYS A 449 13.61 -16.94 16.18
CA LYS A 449 13.91 -15.84 17.10
C LYS A 449 12.71 -14.94 17.41
N LEU A 450 11.58 -15.17 16.78
CA LEU A 450 10.37 -14.40 17.02
C LEU A 450 9.46 -15.16 18.00
N GLU A 451 9.63 -14.91 19.29
CA GLU A 451 8.73 -15.43 20.30
C GLU A 451 7.42 -14.62 20.27
N LEU A 452 6.33 -15.26 19.85
CA LEU A 452 5.02 -14.64 19.85
C LEU A 452 4.61 -14.31 21.28
N ALA A 453 4.27 -13.05 21.54
CA ALA A 453 3.85 -12.62 22.85
C ALA A 453 2.60 -13.38 23.32
N SER A 454 2.67 -14.05 24.47
CA SER A 454 1.48 -14.56 25.14
C SER A 454 0.60 -13.39 25.57
N ARG A 455 -0.73 -13.54 25.45
CA ARG A 455 -1.73 -12.50 25.72
C ARG A 455 -1.50 -11.81 27.07
N PRO A 456 -1.33 -10.48 27.12
CA PRO A 456 -0.98 -9.78 28.35
C PRO A 456 -2.18 -9.43 29.23
N ILE A 457 -3.38 -9.30 28.71
CA ILE A 457 -4.57 -8.91 29.51
C ILE A 457 -5.63 -10.00 29.46
N ARG A 458 -5.97 -10.55 30.63
CA ARG A 458 -7.26 -11.19 30.87
C ARG A 458 -8.21 -10.11 31.35
N LEU A 459 -9.11 -9.63 30.49
CA LEU A 459 -10.28 -8.93 31.00
C LEU A 459 -10.97 -9.92 31.92
N ARG A 460 -11.18 -9.56 33.19
CA ARG A 460 -11.95 -10.39 34.13
C ARG A 460 -13.37 -10.49 33.57
N GLU A 461 -13.84 -11.70 33.46
CA GLU A 461 -15.23 -12.02 33.12
C GLU A 461 -16.18 -11.34 34.09
#